data_95f124b98dc2ad35fb994c0564417ab8
#
_entry.id   95f124b98dc2ad35fb994c0564417ab8
#
_cell.length_a   1.000
_cell.length_b   1.000
_cell.length_c   1.000
_cell.angle_alpha   90.00
_cell.angle_beta   90.00
_cell.angle_gamma   90.00
#
_symmetry.space_group_name_H-M   'P 1'
#
loop_
_entity.id
_entity.type
_entity.pdbx_description
1 polymer ?
#
loop_
_entity_poly.entity_id
_entity_poly.type
_entity_poly.pdbx_seq_one_letter_code
_entity_poly.pdbx_strand_id
1 'polypeptide(L)'
;MDPPAGFVRACNPAVAAPXSPLPPEDAHFRAAHHPDRTACPHLLRPVRSPSGPSRPPEMPVDFTGYWKMLANENFEEYLRALDVNVALRKIANLLKPDKEIVQEGDHMIIRTLSTFRNYIMDFQVGKEFEEDLTGIDDRKCMTTVSWDGDKLECVQKGEKQGRGWTQWIEGDELHLEMRVEGVVCKQVFKKVN
;
A
#
# COMPACT_ATOMS: atom_id res chain seq x y z
N MET A 1 25.05 -34.91 41.21
CA MET A 1 26.26 -34.73 40.40
C MET A 1 26.04 -33.56 39.47
N ASP A 2 26.76 -32.50 39.73
CA ASP A 2 26.54 -31.16 39.23
C ASP A 2 27.00 -30.93 37.80
N PRO A 3 26.43 -29.92 37.11
CA PRO A 3 26.89 -29.51 35.79
C PRO A 3 27.99 -28.47 35.90
N PRO A 4 28.82 -28.26 34.91
CA PRO A 4 29.67 -27.09 34.88
C PRO A 4 29.13 -25.98 33.99
N ALA A 5 29.24 -24.77 34.51
CA ALA A 5 28.95 -23.52 33.87
C ALA A 5 30.05 -23.12 32.90
N GLY A 6 29.67 -22.40 31.88
CA GLY A 6 30.60 -21.73 30.98
C GLY A 6 30.03 -20.45 30.42
N PHE A 7 30.30 -19.40 31.17
CA PHE A 7 29.96 -18.00 30.79
C PHE A 7 31.11 -17.43 29.98
N VAL A 8 30.86 -16.95 28.78
CA VAL A 8 31.80 -16.07 28.12
C VAL A 8 31.08 -14.85 27.54
N ARG A 9 31.36 -13.74 28.19
CA ARG A 9 31.00 -12.40 27.71
C ARG A 9 32.01 -12.00 26.63
N ALA A 10 31.53 -11.57 25.51
CA ALA A 10 32.37 -10.86 24.54
C ALA A 10 31.89 -9.42 24.39
N CYS A 11 32.81 -8.51 24.63
CA CYS A 11 32.61 -7.08 24.59
C CYS A 11 32.61 -6.57 23.15
N ASN A 12 31.79 -5.58 22.96
CA ASN A 12 31.61 -4.84 21.71
C ASN A 12 32.55 -3.62 21.71
N PRO A 13 33.40 -3.39 20.71
CA PRO A 13 34.03 -2.08 20.57
C PRO A 13 33.34 -1.27 19.50
N ALA A 14 32.96 -0.07 19.90
CA ALA A 14 32.43 0.97 19.02
C ALA A 14 33.52 1.48 18.06
N VAL A 15 33.20 1.57 16.79
CA VAL A 15 34.05 2.22 15.82
C VAL A 15 33.35 3.48 15.30
N ALA A 16 34.06 4.59 15.47
CA ALA A 16 33.59 5.93 15.12
C ALA A 16 33.56 6.18 13.61
N ALA A 17 32.60 6.94 13.19
CA ALA A 17 32.44 7.38 11.81
C ALA A 17 33.30 8.62 11.52
N PRO A 18 33.88 8.75 10.31
CA PRO A 18 34.59 10.00 9.93
C PRO A 18 33.69 10.98 9.17
N UNK A 19 33.85 12.22 9.46
CA UNK A 19 33.13 13.12 9.02
C UNK A 19 33.37 13.48 7.71
N SER A 20 32.57 14.06 7.24
CA SER A 20 32.62 14.63 5.89
C SER A 20 33.17 16.05 5.88
N PRO A 21 33.96 16.41 4.96
CA PRO A 21 34.44 17.79 4.84
C PRO A 21 33.47 18.69 4.07
N LEU A 22 33.41 19.94 4.47
CA LEU A 22 32.65 21.03 3.89
C LEU A 22 33.31 21.57 2.60
N PRO A 23 32.53 22.13 1.66
CA PRO A 23 33.08 22.74 0.47
C PRO A 23 33.57 24.19 0.72
N PRO A 24 34.52 24.69 -0.05
CA PRO A 24 35.06 26.04 0.16
C PRO A 24 34.22 27.14 -0.50
N GLU A 25 34.23 28.29 0.16
CA GLU A 25 33.66 29.56 -0.31
C GLU A 25 34.64 30.32 -1.20
N ASP A 26 34.10 31.27 -1.92
CA ASP A 26 34.69 32.45 -2.53
C ASP A 26 35.23 32.37 -3.95
N ALA A 27 34.57 33.17 -4.80
CA ALA A 27 35.28 34.16 -5.61
C ALA A 27 34.30 35.19 -6.20
N HIS A 28 34.48 36.42 -5.76
CA HIS A 28 33.89 37.62 -6.33
C HIS A 28 34.30 37.84 -7.78
N PHE A 29 33.40 38.34 -8.61
CA PHE A 29 33.83 39.24 -9.66
C PHE A 29 32.81 40.34 -9.96
N ARG A 30 33.36 41.55 -10.13
CA ARG A 30 32.73 42.86 -10.16
C ARG A 30 32.00 43.19 -11.46
N ALA A 31 31.15 44.17 -11.29
CA ALA A 31 30.29 44.89 -12.25
C ALA A 31 31.04 45.69 -13.34
N ALA A 32 30.39 45.96 -14.45
CA ALA A 32 30.51 47.22 -15.16
C ALA A 32 29.42 47.41 -16.23
N HIS A 33 28.64 48.44 -16.03
CA HIS A 33 28.13 49.50 -16.90
C HIS A 33 27.12 49.26 -18.05
N HIS A 34 26.00 49.94 -17.91
CA HIS A 34 25.06 50.51 -18.87
C HIS A 34 25.71 51.41 -19.92
N PRO A 35 25.03 51.95 -20.99
CA PRO A 35 23.57 52.02 -21.29
C PRO A 35 23.26 51.78 -22.78
N ASP A 36 22.07 51.75 -23.31
CA ASP A 36 21.12 52.79 -23.64
C ASP A 36 19.89 52.27 -24.42
N ARG A 37 18.82 52.81 -24.08
CA ARG A 37 17.49 53.05 -24.71
C ARG A 37 17.20 52.46 -26.10
N THR A 38 16.07 51.82 -26.27
CA THR A 38 14.91 52.40 -27.01
C THR A 38 13.67 51.54 -26.83
N ALA A 39 12.57 52.21 -26.54
CA ALA A 39 11.28 51.63 -26.24
C ALA A 39 10.49 51.23 -27.49
N CYS A 40 9.69 50.17 -27.36
CA CYS A 40 8.41 50.04 -28.07
C CYS A 40 7.48 49.16 -27.27
N PRO A 41 6.29 49.63 -26.93
CA PRO A 41 5.33 48.84 -26.17
C PRO A 41 4.41 48.07 -27.10
N HIS A 42 4.59 46.74 -27.16
CA HIS A 42 3.51 45.91 -27.65
C HIS A 42 2.90 45.18 -26.46
N LEU A 43 1.72 45.65 -26.11
CA LEU A 43 0.82 45.02 -25.17
C LEU A 43 0.46 43.62 -25.66
N LEU A 44 1.19 42.62 -25.17
CA LEU A 44 0.72 41.25 -25.29
C LEU A 44 -0.27 41.03 -24.15
N ARG A 45 -1.53 41.01 -24.49
CA ARG A 45 -2.60 40.57 -23.60
C ARG A 45 -2.29 39.12 -23.17
N PRO A 46 -2.33 38.83 -21.87
CA PRO A 46 -2.25 37.43 -21.47
C PRO A 46 -3.49 36.72 -22.03
N VAL A 47 -3.24 35.74 -22.86
CA VAL A 47 -4.29 34.83 -23.30
C VAL A 47 -4.71 34.01 -22.06
N ARG A 48 -5.87 34.38 -21.51
CA ARG A 48 -6.52 33.54 -20.50
C ARG A 48 -6.93 32.26 -21.22
N SER A 49 -6.22 31.19 -20.90
CA SER A 49 -6.69 29.87 -21.26
C SER A 49 -8.08 29.70 -20.65
N PRO A 50 -9.07 29.26 -21.42
CA PRO A 50 -10.37 28.98 -20.84
C PRO A 50 -10.18 27.85 -19.85
N SER A 51 -10.30 28.15 -18.56
CA SER A 51 -10.47 27.11 -17.55
C SER A 51 -11.80 26.45 -17.89
N GLY A 52 -11.73 25.28 -18.49
CA GLY A 52 -12.90 24.46 -18.70
C GLY A 52 -13.57 24.18 -17.34
N PRO A 53 -14.87 23.87 -17.36
CA PRO A 53 -15.55 23.60 -16.11
C PRO A 53 -14.79 22.50 -15.36
N SER A 54 -14.30 22.84 -14.19
CA SER A 54 -13.65 21.86 -13.31
C SER A 54 -14.70 20.80 -12.99
N ARG A 55 -14.45 19.58 -13.44
CA ARG A 55 -15.30 18.43 -13.11
C ARG A 55 -15.37 18.37 -11.59
N PRO A 56 -16.58 18.33 -11.03
CA PRO A 56 -16.70 18.22 -9.59
C PRO A 56 -15.92 16.98 -9.12
N PRO A 57 -15.27 17.05 -7.96
CA PRO A 57 -14.52 15.90 -7.49
C PRO A 57 -15.44 14.68 -7.45
N GLU A 58 -15.11 13.67 -8.24
CA GLU A 58 -15.85 12.41 -8.22
C GLU A 58 -15.79 11.86 -6.81
N MET A 59 -16.96 11.58 -6.22
CA MET A 59 -17.01 10.92 -4.93
C MET A 59 -16.38 9.53 -5.10
N PRO A 60 -15.47 9.14 -4.20
CA PRO A 60 -14.87 7.82 -4.32
C PRO A 60 -15.94 6.74 -4.24
N VAL A 61 -15.71 5.62 -4.91
CA VAL A 61 -16.57 4.45 -4.88
C VAL A 61 -16.78 4.03 -3.43
N ASP A 62 -18.02 3.70 -3.08
CA ASP A 62 -18.36 3.27 -1.72
C ASP A 62 -18.38 1.74 -1.67
N PHE A 63 -17.43 1.17 -0.95
CA PHE A 63 -17.31 -0.27 -0.75
C PHE A 63 -18.16 -0.79 0.42
N THR A 64 -18.81 0.10 1.18
CA THR A 64 -19.56 -0.28 2.37
C THR A 64 -20.61 -1.36 2.05
N GLY A 65 -20.63 -2.38 2.86
CA GLY A 65 -21.62 -3.46 2.73
C GLY A 65 -21.11 -4.80 3.23
N TYR A 66 -21.99 -5.78 3.11
CA TYR A 66 -21.67 -7.17 3.40
C TYR A 66 -21.62 -7.93 2.06
N TRP A 67 -20.55 -8.69 1.89
CA TRP A 67 -20.21 -9.30 0.61
C TRP A 67 -19.95 -10.79 0.79
N LYS A 68 -20.65 -11.63 0.04
CA LYS A 68 -20.49 -13.09 0.09
C LYS A 68 -19.65 -13.60 -1.06
N MET A 69 -18.72 -14.48 -0.78
CA MET A 69 -17.80 -15.01 -1.80
C MET A 69 -18.54 -15.84 -2.84
N LEU A 70 -18.34 -15.50 -4.13
CA LEU A 70 -18.82 -16.26 -5.28
C LEU A 70 -17.74 -17.14 -5.88
N ALA A 71 -16.50 -16.63 -5.97
CA ALA A 71 -15.40 -17.31 -6.66
C ALA A 71 -14.09 -17.03 -5.99
N ASN A 72 -13.19 -18.00 -6.05
CA ASN A 72 -11.85 -17.90 -5.47
C ASN A 72 -10.91 -18.71 -6.37
N GLU A 73 -10.15 -18.02 -7.20
CA GLU A 73 -9.27 -18.63 -8.19
C GLU A 73 -7.81 -18.52 -7.77
N ASN A 74 -7.09 -19.63 -7.88
CA ASN A 74 -5.65 -19.71 -7.67
C ASN A 74 -5.21 -19.36 -6.23
N PHE A 75 -6.10 -19.55 -5.27
CA PHE A 75 -5.83 -19.19 -3.88
C PHE A 75 -4.77 -20.10 -3.24
N GLU A 76 -4.77 -21.38 -3.58
CA GLU A 76 -3.78 -22.33 -3.03
C GLU A 76 -2.36 -21.95 -3.46
N GLU A 77 -2.17 -21.56 -4.73
CA GLU A 77 -0.85 -21.14 -5.23
C GLU A 77 -0.41 -19.83 -4.57
N TYR A 78 -1.35 -18.91 -4.36
CA TYR A 78 -1.06 -17.66 -3.64
C TYR A 78 -0.57 -17.96 -2.21
N LEU A 79 -1.25 -18.86 -1.50
CA LEU A 79 -0.84 -19.25 -0.15
C LEU A 79 0.49 -20.02 -0.14
N ARG A 80 0.75 -20.79 -1.20
CA ARG A 80 2.06 -21.47 -1.36
C ARG A 80 3.19 -20.46 -1.51
N ALA A 81 2.97 -19.41 -2.30
CA ALA A 81 3.96 -18.34 -2.46
C ALA A 81 4.21 -17.58 -1.16
N LEU A 82 3.25 -17.60 -0.24
CA LEU A 82 3.39 -17.02 1.10
C LEU A 82 3.98 -18.03 2.12
N ASP A 83 4.43 -19.19 1.68
CA ASP A 83 5.03 -20.24 2.50
C ASP A 83 4.08 -20.82 3.55
N VAL A 84 2.77 -20.70 3.34
CA VAL A 84 1.78 -21.33 4.22
C VAL A 84 1.87 -22.85 4.08
N ASN A 85 1.89 -23.57 5.18
CA ASN A 85 2.04 -25.03 5.15
C ASN A 85 0.85 -25.71 4.46
N VAL A 86 1.08 -26.92 3.95
CA VAL A 86 0.10 -27.63 3.10
C VAL A 86 -1.23 -27.87 3.81
N ALA A 87 -1.21 -28.19 5.11
CA ALA A 87 -2.44 -28.46 5.86
C ALA A 87 -3.32 -27.20 5.95
N LEU A 88 -2.70 -26.05 6.27
CA LEU A 88 -3.40 -24.78 6.35
C LEU A 88 -3.89 -24.31 4.97
N ARG A 89 -3.10 -24.54 3.91
CA ARG A 89 -3.54 -24.20 2.55
C ARG A 89 -4.81 -24.97 2.16
N LYS A 90 -4.85 -26.27 2.49
CA LYS A 90 -6.01 -27.11 2.18
C LYS A 90 -7.25 -26.67 2.96
N ILE A 91 -7.09 -26.35 4.25
CA ILE A 91 -8.20 -25.80 5.06
C ILE A 91 -8.67 -24.47 4.47
N ALA A 92 -7.75 -23.55 4.22
CA ALA A 92 -8.09 -22.20 3.72
C ALA A 92 -8.79 -22.25 2.36
N ASN A 93 -8.37 -23.16 1.50
CA ASN A 93 -8.95 -23.32 0.16
C ASN A 93 -10.40 -23.83 0.18
N LEU A 94 -10.81 -24.48 1.27
CA LEU A 94 -12.18 -24.92 1.45
C LEU A 94 -13.10 -23.86 2.02
N LEU A 95 -12.52 -22.80 2.60
CA LEU A 95 -13.31 -21.74 3.22
C LEU A 95 -13.87 -20.80 2.15
N LYS A 96 -15.03 -20.24 2.44
CA LYS A 96 -15.63 -19.17 1.64
C LYS A 96 -15.88 -17.97 2.56
N PRO A 97 -14.83 -17.21 2.86
CA PRO A 97 -15.01 -16.09 3.77
C PRO A 97 -15.89 -15.00 3.19
N ASP A 98 -16.67 -14.38 4.04
CA ASP A 98 -17.43 -13.19 3.71
C ASP A 98 -16.57 -11.96 3.98
N LYS A 99 -16.95 -10.83 3.40
CA LYS A 99 -16.32 -9.54 3.71
C LYS A 99 -17.38 -8.57 4.22
N GLU A 100 -17.03 -7.88 5.29
CA GLU A 100 -17.82 -6.74 5.77
C GLU A 100 -16.92 -5.51 5.66
N ILE A 101 -17.40 -4.50 4.95
CA ILE A 101 -16.62 -3.28 4.71
C ILE A 101 -17.39 -2.08 5.25
N VAL A 102 -16.71 -1.24 6.02
CA VAL A 102 -17.21 0.06 6.48
C VAL A 102 -16.27 1.13 5.95
N GLN A 103 -16.81 2.08 5.22
CA GLN A 103 -16.04 3.19 4.64
C GLN A 103 -16.63 4.50 5.13
N GLU A 104 -15.83 5.30 5.81
CA GLU A 104 -16.22 6.62 6.31
C GLU A 104 -15.15 7.64 5.87
N GLY A 105 -15.37 8.27 4.73
CA GLY A 105 -14.37 9.12 4.12
C GLY A 105 -13.13 8.29 3.75
N ASP A 106 -11.97 8.68 4.26
CA ASP A 106 -10.72 7.95 4.03
C ASP A 106 -10.46 6.85 5.05
N HIS A 107 -11.28 6.75 6.10
CA HIS A 107 -11.17 5.67 7.08
C HIS A 107 -11.91 4.43 6.57
N MET A 108 -11.24 3.31 6.57
CA MET A 108 -11.81 2.07 6.05
C MET A 108 -11.53 0.90 6.98
N ILE A 109 -12.55 0.09 7.24
CA ILE A 109 -12.42 -1.16 7.96
C ILE A 109 -12.88 -2.28 7.04
N ILE A 110 -12.02 -3.25 6.80
CA ILE A 110 -12.32 -4.44 6.00
C ILE A 110 -12.19 -5.66 6.90
N ARG A 111 -13.30 -6.34 7.13
CA ARG A 111 -13.33 -7.58 7.92
C ARG A 111 -13.52 -8.76 6.98
N THR A 112 -12.59 -9.69 7.00
CA THR A 112 -12.69 -10.98 6.30
C THR A 112 -13.10 -12.02 7.35
N LEU A 113 -14.26 -12.60 7.17
CA LEU A 113 -14.95 -13.40 8.18
C LEU A 113 -15.08 -14.85 7.72
N SER A 114 -14.53 -15.78 8.47
CA SER A 114 -14.64 -17.20 8.15
C SER A 114 -14.89 -18.03 9.42
N THR A 115 -15.28 -19.28 9.24
CA THR A 115 -15.48 -20.19 10.37
C THR A 115 -14.17 -20.61 11.04
N PHE A 116 -13.05 -20.43 10.35
CA PHE A 116 -11.74 -20.81 10.88
C PHE A 116 -11.02 -19.63 11.52
N ARG A 117 -11.00 -18.47 10.83
CA ARG A 117 -10.25 -17.32 11.31
C ARG A 117 -10.78 -16.04 10.67
N ASN A 118 -10.88 -14.99 11.45
CA ASN A 118 -11.20 -13.65 10.94
C ASN A 118 -9.95 -12.82 10.78
N TYR A 119 -9.96 -11.92 9.80
CA TYR A 119 -8.89 -10.96 9.60
C TYR A 119 -9.47 -9.57 9.42
N ILE A 120 -8.95 -8.61 10.17
CA ILE A 120 -9.48 -7.23 10.17
C ILE A 120 -8.36 -6.27 9.77
N MET A 121 -8.64 -5.48 8.73
CA MET A 121 -7.82 -4.32 8.35
C MET A 121 -8.56 -3.06 8.74
N ASP A 122 -7.92 -2.20 9.51
CA ASP A 122 -8.45 -0.89 9.94
C ASP A 122 -7.40 0.14 9.60
N PHE A 123 -7.68 1.04 8.65
CA PHE A 123 -6.65 1.92 8.10
C PHE A 123 -7.22 3.22 7.55
N GLN A 124 -6.32 4.18 7.33
CA GLN A 124 -6.61 5.42 6.59
C GLN A 124 -6.03 5.29 5.20
N VAL A 125 -6.85 5.54 4.17
CA VAL A 125 -6.38 5.53 2.78
C VAL A 125 -5.32 6.63 2.61
N GLY A 126 -4.22 6.28 1.99
CA GLY A 126 -3.09 7.17 1.74
C GLY A 126 -2.05 7.23 2.84
N LYS A 127 -2.28 6.55 3.97
CA LYS A 127 -1.32 6.53 5.09
C LYS A 127 -0.70 5.15 5.26
N GLU A 128 0.61 5.10 5.30
CA GLU A 128 1.35 3.85 5.56
C GLU A 128 1.13 3.39 7.00
N PHE A 129 0.96 2.10 7.20
CA PHE A 129 0.81 1.48 8.52
C PHE A 129 1.49 0.13 8.56
N GLU A 130 1.85 -0.30 9.76
CA GLU A 130 2.36 -1.66 9.94
C GLU A 130 1.19 -2.63 9.97
N GLU A 131 1.14 -3.51 9.00
CA GLU A 131 0.11 -4.55 8.92
C GLU A 131 0.65 -5.84 9.53
N ASP A 132 -0.04 -6.34 10.55
CA ASP A 132 0.31 -7.58 11.22
C ASP A 132 -0.50 -8.74 10.60
N LEU A 133 0.19 -9.61 9.89
CA LEU A 133 -0.42 -10.73 9.19
C LEU A 133 -0.30 -12.04 9.98
N THR A 134 -0.22 -11.92 11.30
CA THR A 134 -0.24 -13.09 12.20
C THR A 134 -1.50 -13.90 11.94
N GLY A 135 -1.32 -15.19 11.74
CA GLY A 135 -2.41 -16.11 11.45
C GLY A 135 -2.73 -16.26 9.97
N ILE A 136 -2.12 -15.46 9.10
CA ILE A 136 -2.19 -15.66 7.65
C ILE A 136 -0.87 -16.30 7.20
N ASP A 137 0.23 -15.56 7.22
CA ASP A 137 1.56 -16.08 6.92
C ASP A 137 2.59 -15.64 7.96
N ASP A 138 2.12 -15.06 9.06
CA ASP A 138 2.90 -14.67 10.24
C ASP A 138 4.00 -13.64 9.94
N ARG A 139 3.76 -12.80 8.94
CA ARG A 139 4.68 -11.71 8.57
C ARG A 139 4.11 -10.36 8.96
N LYS A 140 4.96 -9.36 8.94
CA LYS A 140 4.59 -7.96 9.05
C LYS A 140 4.99 -7.23 7.79
N CYS A 141 4.14 -6.32 7.33
CA CYS A 141 4.38 -5.50 6.15
C CYS A 141 4.17 -4.03 6.46
N MET A 142 4.90 -3.17 5.78
CA MET A 142 4.56 -1.75 5.73
C MET A 142 3.60 -1.57 4.57
N THR A 143 2.37 -1.26 4.88
CA THR A 143 1.24 -1.33 3.94
C THR A 143 0.69 0.06 3.69
N THR A 144 0.41 0.35 2.42
CA THR A 144 -0.27 1.58 2.00
C THR A 144 -1.40 1.21 1.05
N VAL A 145 -2.59 1.72 1.36
CA VAL A 145 -3.75 1.59 0.47
C VAL A 145 -4.05 2.96 -0.12
N SER A 146 -4.21 3.04 -1.42
CA SER A 146 -4.45 4.30 -2.12
C SER A 146 -5.51 4.13 -3.20
N TRP A 147 -6.12 5.24 -3.61
CA TRP A 147 -7.06 5.24 -4.72
C TRP A 147 -6.31 5.28 -6.05
N ASP A 148 -6.74 4.45 -6.99
CA ASP A 148 -6.35 4.52 -8.40
C ASP A 148 -7.66 4.57 -9.21
N GLY A 149 -8.13 5.77 -9.49
CA GLY A 149 -9.46 5.95 -10.07
C GLY A 149 -10.52 5.40 -9.11
N ASP A 150 -11.32 4.45 -9.60
CA ASP A 150 -12.38 3.80 -8.82
C ASP A 150 -11.91 2.54 -8.10
N LYS A 151 -10.59 2.27 -8.11
CA LYS A 151 -10.03 1.06 -7.51
C LYS A 151 -9.20 1.41 -6.28
N LEU A 152 -9.23 0.53 -5.30
CA LEU A 152 -8.28 0.55 -4.18
C LEU A 152 -7.07 -0.29 -4.53
N GLU A 153 -5.89 0.30 -4.43
CA GLU A 153 -4.62 -0.37 -4.65
C GLU A 153 -3.87 -0.47 -3.33
N CYS A 154 -3.47 -1.67 -2.98
CA CYS A 154 -2.70 -1.93 -1.77
C CYS A 154 -1.31 -2.44 -2.12
N VAL A 155 -0.30 -1.83 -1.49
CA VAL A 155 1.08 -2.26 -1.61
C VAL A 155 1.55 -2.71 -0.23
N GLN A 156 2.05 -3.93 -0.12
CA GLN A 156 2.52 -4.53 1.12
C GLN A 156 4.02 -4.77 1.03
N LYS A 157 4.79 -3.84 1.60
CA LYS A 157 6.27 -3.90 1.58
C LYS A 157 6.77 -4.74 2.73
N GLY A 158 7.52 -5.78 2.41
CA GLY A 158 8.09 -6.67 3.40
C GLY A 158 8.99 -7.71 2.75
N GLU A 159 9.05 -8.87 3.34
CA GLU A 159 9.93 -9.96 2.89
C GLU A 159 9.59 -10.44 1.48
N LYS A 160 8.29 -10.54 1.16
CA LYS A 160 7.82 -11.06 -0.13
C LYS A 160 7.72 -9.95 -1.17
N GLN A 161 8.26 -10.18 -2.35
CA GLN A 161 8.28 -9.20 -3.43
C GLN A 161 6.94 -9.13 -4.17
N GLY A 162 6.57 -7.93 -4.62
CA GLY A 162 5.38 -7.72 -5.44
C GLY A 162 4.08 -8.05 -4.71
N ARG A 163 4.05 -7.93 -3.39
CA ARG A 163 2.89 -8.26 -2.57
C ARG A 163 1.94 -7.09 -2.49
N GLY A 164 0.66 -7.37 -2.71
CA GLY A 164 -0.38 -6.36 -2.63
C GLY A 164 -1.69 -6.88 -3.19
N TRP A 165 -2.66 -5.98 -3.28
CA TRP A 165 -3.95 -6.34 -3.86
C TRP A 165 -4.64 -5.12 -4.46
N THR A 166 -5.57 -5.40 -5.37
CA THR A 166 -6.44 -4.41 -6.01
C THR A 166 -7.88 -4.80 -5.75
N GLN A 167 -8.72 -3.85 -5.37
CA GLN A 167 -10.14 -4.08 -5.08
C GLN A 167 -11.00 -3.07 -5.85
N TRP A 168 -12.05 -3.55 -6.50
CA TRP A 168 -12.96 -2.68 -7.27
C TRP A 168 -14.35 -3.29 -7.33
N ILE A 169 -15.33 -2.48 -7.73
CA ILE A 169 -16.74 -2.89 -7.87
C ILE A 169 -17.12 -2.93 -9.34
N GLU A 170 -17.78 -4.00 -9.74
CA GLU A 170 -18.43 -4.14 -11.05
C GLU A 170 -19.88 -4.51 -10.81
N GLY A 171 -20.80 -3.55 -10.98
CA GLY A 171 -22.20 -3.78 -10.70
C GLY A 171 -22.44 -4.08 -9.23
N ASP A 172 -22.99 -5.27 -8.94
CA ASP A 172 -23.24 -5.73 -7.57
C ASP A 172 -22.14 -6.68 -7.07
N GLU A 173 -21.01 -6.72 -7.76
CA GLU A 173 -19.89 -7.58 -7.41
C GLU A 173 -18.67 -6.78 -6.93
N LEU A 174 -18.03 -7.30 -5.90
CA LEU A 174 -16.74 -6.84 -5.42
C LEU A 174 -15.67 -7.79 -5.96
N HIS A 175 -14.71 -7.23 -6.67
CA HIS A 175 -13.58 -7.97 -7.22
C HIS A 175 -12.32 -7.66 -6.42
N LEU A 176 -11.56 -8.69 -6.12
CA LEU A 176 -10.30 -8.59 -5.38
C LEU A 176 -9.25 -9.43 -6.09
N GLU A 177 -8.16 -8.78 -6.47
CA GLU A 177 -7.00 -9.46 -7.06
C GLU A 177 -5.83 -9.31 -6.08
N MET A 178 -5.33 -10.45 -5.58
CA MET A 178 -4.19 -10.48 -4.66
C MET A 178 -2.96 -10.99 -5.38
N ARG A 179 -1.81 -10.40 -5.09
CA ARG A 179 -0.55 -10.70 -5.79
C ARG A 179 0.58 -10.89 -4.80
N VAL A 180 1.45 -11.86 -5.11
CA VAL A 180 2.73 -12.04 -4.41
C VAL A 180 3.68 -12.84 -5.31
N GLU A 181 4.90 -12.36 -5.46
CA GLU A 181 5.97 -13.05 -6.23
C GLU A 181 5.53 -13.52 -7.62
N GLY A 182 4.70 -12.71 -8.30
CA GLY A 182 4.20 -13.03 -9.64
C GLY A 182 2.98 -13.94 -9.66
N VAL A 183 2.56 -14.46 -8.51
CA VAL A 183 1.35 -15.28 -8.40
C VAL A 183 0.16 -14.35 -8.18
N VAL A 184 -0.94 -14.61 -8.89
CA VAL A 184 -2.17 -13.82 -8.82
C VAL A 184 -3.33 -14.73 -8.39
N CYS A 185 -4.05 -14.28 -7.36
CA CYS A 185 -5.30 -14.89 -6.90
C CYS A 185 -6.45 -13.91 -7.15
N LYS A 186 -7.56 -14.40 -7.71
CA LYS A 186 -8.73 -13.57 -7.97
C LYS A 186 -9.92 -14.06 -7.17
N GLN A 187 -10.57 -13.14 -6.49
CA GLN A 187 -11.77 -13.43 -5.71
C GLN A 187 -12.91 -12.51 -6.15
N VAL A 188 -14.12 -13.04 -6.19
CA VAL A 188 -15.32 -12.28 -6.52
C VAL A 188 -16.34 -12.50 -5.41
N PHE A 189 -16.97 -11.42 -4.99
CA PHE A 189 -18.00 -11.42 -3.93
C PHE A 189 -19.24 -10.73 -4.45
N LYS A 190 -20.39 -11.14 -3.95
CA LYS A 190 -21.68 -10.51 -4.27
C LYS A 190 -22.23 -9.76 -3.06
N LYS A 191 -22.73 -8.57 -3.30
CA LYS A 191 -23.34 -7.76 -2.24
C LYS A 191 -24.60 -8.42 -1.71
N VAL A 192 -24.75 -8.44 -0.39
CA VAL A 192 -25.96 -8.91 0.29
C VAL A 192 -26.78 -7.67 0.66
N ASN A 193 -28.06 -7.68 0.27
CA ASN A 193 -29.00 -6.59 0.55
C ASN A 193 -29.78 -6.86 1.85
#